data_1760f74763823eedb682b7e4f7ea546b
#
_entry.id   1760f74763823eedb682b7e4f7ea546b
#
_cell.length_a   1.000
_cell.length_b   1.000
_cell.length_c   1.000
_cell.angle_alpha   90.00
_cell.angle_beta   90.00
_cell.angle_gamma   90.00
#
_symmetry.space_group_name_H-M   'P 1'
#
loop_
_entity.id
_entity.type
_entity.pdbx_description
1 polymer ?
#
loop_
_entity_poly.entity_id
_entity_poly.type
_entity_poly.pdbx_seq_one_letter_code
_entity_poly.pdbx_strand_id
1 'polypeptide(L)'
;MSEITYGQAVEQIKNSLDIVDVISKYVVLKKSGHNYSGLCPFHNEKTPSFVVTPSRQIFKCFGCGEGGDVIAFLMKINNQDFKEVIAEQAAALGIELPKGSKDSSSKYKQEKERLLNAMDEATKFYHKKLLANERALEYLEKRGVGEVAIGKFFLGLAPNSNFELKEHLREKGYTNDEMYKAGLLYEKNGDFLDRFKNRIIIPIMDVNSNTIAFGARAIMEGQNPKYLNSPDSSIYNKSNVLFGLNRAKDYIKQEDSVIIMEGYFDVISAHVAGVQNAVASCGTALTPQHIKLIARYSPSRKIYLAFDSDSAGQKATKAGAEVIKNIFSSLGDIKQYDSSYSDNSDSVCEIRVVSQVGGKDPDEFIREFGAQEYKNHIKNAPLFLDYRLNKALEELKNDATPQQKSITVQQIADILSEIQNPVILSEYIKNISFKINLDEEILKTQIEKSKYKNESFEEFEVATPKTQPKYPLKDLNTRYNLMENNLIKLAFVANTPEKKNFYIHAISTYKAHSEANCAIIAAIDKALGEINNIDELAKKVFCEFYNNKDMQKKLSDEIFASAQYENLDYENYIQAVNEIFERLNSISEKLRNYELKQKIKDSTLSESEKRELLFQQFEANRMETF
;
A
#
# COMPACT_ATOMS: atom_id res chain seq x y z
N MET A 1 -31.97 19.61 -29.44
CA MET A 1 -31.07 18.49 -29.20
C MET A 1 -30.96 18.34 -27.70
N SER A 2 -31.30 17.17 -27.16
CA SER A 2 -31.18 16.91 -25.70
C SER A 2 -29.72 17.04 -25.28
N GLU A 3 -29.41 17.84 -24.28
CA GLU A 3 -28.06 17.95 -23.72
C GLU A 3 -27.63 16.59 -23.20
N ILE A 4 -26.51 16.10 -23.72
CA ILE A 4 -25.91 14.83 -23.32
C ILE A 4 -25.44 14.97 -21.86
N THR A 5 -25.82 14.04 -21.00
CA THR A 5 -25.31 14.02 -19.61
C THR A 5 -23.82 13.67 -19.59
N TYR A 6 -23.09 14.03 -18.51
CA TYR A 6 -21.67 13.71 -18.37
C TYR A 6 -21.40 12.19 -18.45
N GLY A 7 -22.28 11.37 -17.85
CA GLY A 7 -22.21 9.91 -17.94
C GLY A 7 -22.35 9.38 -19.38
N GLN A 8 -23.28 9.93 -20.14
CA GLN A 8 -23.46 9.58 -21.56
C GLN A 8 -22.25 9.98 -22.42
N ALA A 9 -21.64 11.15 -22.15
CA ALA A 9 -20.42 11.56 -22.82
C ALA A 9 -19.24 10.62 -22.51
N VAL A 10 -19.07 10.20 -21.25
CA VAL A 10 -18.06 9.21 -20.85
C VAL A 10 -18.28 7.87 -21.55
N GLU A 11 -19.52 7.41 -21.62
CA GLU A 11 -19.86 6.15 -22.30
C GLU A 11 -19.59 6.25 -23.81
N GLN A 12 -19.93 7.38 -24.43
CA GLN A 12 -19.63 7.64 -25.85
C GLN A 12 -18.12 7.65 -26.11
N ILE A 13 -17.30 8.26 -25.24
CA ILE A 13 -15.85 8.26 -25.34
C ILE A 13 -15.32 6.82 -25.25
N LYS A 14 -15.75 6.05 -24.24
CA LYS A 14 -15.33 4.65 -24.07
C LYS A 14 -15.68 3.79 -25.28
N ASN A 15 -16.86 3.97 -25.85
CA ASN A 15 -17.30 3.23 -27.03
C ASN A 15 -16.55 3.64 -28.31
N SER A 16 -15.99 4.83 -28.35
CA SER A 16 -15.20 5.33 -29.49
C SER A 16 -13.73 4.93 -29.43
N LEU A 17 -13.25 4.42 -28.29
CA LEU A 17 -11.86 4.01 -28.08
C LEU A 17 -11.77 2.47 -28.10
N ASP A 18 -11.01 1.93 -29.06
CA ASP A 18 -10.60 0.52 -29.00
C ASP A 18 -9.35 0.37 -28.12
N ILE A 19 -9.41 -0.53 -27.15
CA ILE A 19 -8.34 -0.70 -26.18
C ILE A 19 -7.03 -1.20 -26.83
N VAL A 20 -7.11 -2.01 -27.88
CA VAL A 20 -5.93 -2.51 -28.60
C VAL A 20 -5.27 -1.37 -29.35
N ASP A 21 -6.06 -0.52 -30.02
CA ASP A 21 -5.55 0.63 -30.78
C ASP A 21 -4.88 1.65 -29.87
N VAL A 22 -5.49 1.92 -28.71
CA VAL A 22 -4.95 2.86 -27.72
C VAL A 22 -3.65 2.31 -27.13
N ILE A 23 -3.64 1.07 -26.65
CA ILE A 23 -2.50 0.47 -25.97
C ILE A 23 -1.33 0.23 -26.96
N SER A 24 -1.63 -0.10 -28.21
CA SER A 24 -0.59 -0.33 -29.25
C SER A 24 0.29 0.91 -29.50
N LYS A 25 -0.15 2.11 -29.14
CA LYS A 25 0.67 3.33 -29.22
C LYS A 25 1.78 3.37 -28.16
N TYR A 26 1.66 2.59 -27.11
CA TYR A 26 2.57 2.58 -25.95
C TYR A 26 3.30 1.24 -25.78
N VAL A 27 2.68 0.14 -26.22
CA VAL A 27 3.14 -1.24 -26.01
C VAL A 27 3.11 -1.99 -27.34
N VAL A 28 4.19 -2.72 -27.65
CA VAL A 28 4.21 -3.64 -28.80
C VAL A 28 3.40 -4.87 -28.44
N LEU A 29 2.17 -4.94 -28.94
CA LEU A 29 1.25 -6.03 -28.71
C LEU A 29 1.41 -7.14 -29.78
N LYS A 30 1.49 -8.39 -29.34
CA LYS A 30 1.49 -9.59 -30.21
C LYS A 30 0.20 -10.38 -29.96
N LYS A 31 -0.45 -10.83 -31.02
CA LYS A 31 -1.66 -11.66 -30.92
C LYS A 31 -1.34 -13.01 -30.27
N SER A 32 -2.11 -13.38 -29.27
CA SER A 32 -2.01 -14.65 -28.53
C SER A 32 -3.40 -15.24 -28.33
N GLY A 33 -3.80 -16.10 -29.26
CA GLY A 33 -5.17 -16.62 -29.32
C GLY A 33 -6.21 -15.52 -29.58
N HIS A 34 -7.19 -15.39 -28.72
CA HIS A 34 -8.21 -14.32 -28.76
C HIS A 34 -7.77 -13.00 -28.11
N ASN A 35 -6.62 -13.01 -27.43
CA ASN A 35 -6.07 -11.87 -26.72
C ASN A 35 -4.84 -11.31 -27.40
N TYR A 36 -4.33 -10.20 -26.87
CA TYR A 36 -3.01 -9.66 -27.22
C TYR A 36 -2.11 -9.67 -25.99
N SER A 37 -0.81 -9.91 -26.18
CA SER A 37 0.18 -9.88 -25.11
C SER A 37 1.35 -8.97 -25.46
N GLY A 38 1.97 -8.35 -24.46
CA GLY A 38 3.13 -7.49 -24.61
C GLY A 38 3.89 -7.32 -23.31
N LEU A 39 4.98 -6.56 -23.35
CA LEU A 39 5.70 -6.17 -22.14
C LEU A 39 4.91 -5.05 -21.42
N CYS A 40 4.77 -5.15 -20.12
CA CYS A 40 4.00 -4.19 -19.33
C CYS A 40 4.69 -2.80 -19.32
N PRO A 41 3.95 -1.71 -19.58
CA PRO A 41 4.52 -0.36 -19.52
C PRO A 41 4.59 0.18 -18.09
N PHE A 42 4.03 -0.56 -17.10
CA PHE A 42 3.90 -0.11 -15.71
C PHE A 42 4.94 -0.72 -14.78
N HIS A 43 5.66 -1.76 -15.24
CA HIS A 43 6.79 -2.37 -14.55
C HIS A 43 7.80 -2.91 -15.56
N ASN A 44 9.03 -3.14 -15.13
CA ASN A 44 10.07 -3.67 -16.01
C ASN A 44 10.00 -5.20 -16.05
N GLU A 45 9.89 -5.79 -17.24
CA GLU A 45 9.83 -7.24 -17.44
C GLU A 45 10.50 -7.63 -18.78
N LYS A 46 11.01 -8.87 -18.86
CA LYS A 46 11.60 -9.41 -20.10
C LYS A 46 10.65 -10.38 -20.82
N THR A 47 9.72 -10.99 -20.08
CA THR A 47 8.71 -11.90 -20.61
C THR A 47 7.36 -11.23 -20.60
N PRO A 48 6.57 -11.29 -21.70
CA PRO A 48 5.27 -10.64 -21.78
C PRO A 48 4.28 -11.19 -20.73
N SER A 49 3.89 -10.35 -19.79
CA SER A 49 2.84 -10.65 -18.80
C SER A 49 1.62 -9.71 -18.89
N PHE A 50 1.71 -8.72 -19.77
CA PHE A 50 0.63 -7.77 -20.02
C PHE A 50 -0.30 -8.32 -21.10
N VAL A 51 -1.57 -8.55 -20.75
CA VAL A 51 -2.58 -9.13 -21.61
C VAL A 51 -3.71 -8.12 -21.84
N VAL A 52 -4.13 -7.99 -23.11
CA VAL A 52 -5.27 -7.18 -23.52
C VAL A 52 -6.33 -8.10 -24.09
N THR A 53 -7.56 -8.01 -23.60
CA THR A 53 -8.72 -8.78 -24.04
C THR A 53 -9.67 -7.90 -24.84
N PRO A 54 -9.62 -7.93 -26.19
CA PRO A 54 -10.41 -7.03 -27.02
C PRO A 54 -11.93 -7.20 -26.84
N SER A 55 -12.41 -8.43 -26.72
CA SER A 55 -13.84 -8.71 -26.55
C SER A 55 -14.43 -8.06 -25.30
N ARG A 56 -13.65 -7.92 -24.24
CA ARG A 56 -14.06 -7.30 -22.98
C ARG A 56 -13.57 -5.85 -22.81
N GLN A 57 -12.77 -5.33 -23.75
CA GLN A 57 -12.16 -4.00 -23.70
C GLN A 57 -11.41 -3.70 -22.39
N ILE A 58 -10.65 -4.69 -21.89
CA ILE A 58 -9.86 -4.60 -20.65
C ILE A 58 -8.43 -5.07 -20.89
N PHE A 59 -7.53 -4.58 -20.03
CA PHE A 59 -6.18 -5.11 -19.92
C PHE A 59 -5.91 -5.66 -18.51
N LYS A 60 -4.96 -6.57 -18.41
CA LYS A 60 -4.44 -7.10 -17.16
C LYS A 60 -2.96 -7.42 -17.32
N CYS A 61 -2.15 -6.98 -16.37
CA CYS A 61 -0.78 -7.44 -16.23
C CYS A 61 -0.70 -8.49 -15.13
N PHE A 62 -0.28 -9.70 -15.47
CA PHE A 62 -0.10 -10.79 -14.52
C PHE A 62 1.21 -10.64 -13.73
N GLY A 63 2.15 -9.77 -14.17
CA GLY A 63 3.37 -9.45 -13.46
C GLY A 63 3.15 -8.49 -12.30
N CYS A 64 2.59 -7.29 -12.56
CA CYS A 64 2.39 -6.27 -11.51
C CYS A 64 0.96 -6.17 -10.97
N GLY A 65 0.03 -7.00 -11.47
CA GLY A 65 -1.37 -7.00 -11.03
C GLY A 65 -2.19 -5.80 -11.49
N GLU A 66 -1.65 -4.92 -12.35
CA GLU A 66 -2.40 -3.78 -12.91
C GLU A 66 -3.42 -4.22 -13.92
N GLY A 67 -4.61 -3.62 -13.87
CA GLY A 67 -5.69 -3.94 -14.80
C GLY A 67 -6.76 -2.85 -14.82
N GLY A 68 -7.62 -2.91 -15.83
CA GLY A 68 -8.71 -1.95 -16.00
C GLY A 68 -9.16 -1.83 -17.45
N ASP A 69 -9.97 -0.81 -17.73
CA ASP A 69 -10.41 -0.46 -19.08
C ASP A 69 -9.43 0.53 -19.77
N VAL A 70 -9.80 0.99 -20.96
CA VAL A 70 -8.99 1.93 -21.75
C VAL A 70 -8.75 3.26 -21.01
N ILE A 71 -9.71 3.73 -20.22
CA ILE A 71 -9.55 4.98 -19.44
C ILE A 71 -8.58 4.76 -18.29
N ALA A 72 -8.71 3.64 -17.56
CA ALA A 72 -7.78 3.28 -16.49
C ALA A 72 -6.34 3.15 -17.01
N PHE A 73 -6.15 2.61 -18.22
CA PHE A 73 -4.85 2.56 -18.89
C PHE A 73 -4.29 3.97 -19.14
N LEU A 74 -5.08 4.86 -19.76
CA LEU A 74 -4.68 6.23 -20.07
C LEU A 74 -4.36 7.05 -18.81
N MET A 75 -5.18 6.92 -17.77
CA MET A 75 -4.94 7.57 -16.47
C MET A 75 -3.56 7.19 -15.92
N LYS A 76 -3.21 5.92 -16.05
CA LYS A 76 -1.98 5.41 -15.47
C LYS A 76 -0.75 5.71 -16.31
N ILE A 77 -0.81 5.53 -17.63
CA ILE A 77 0.33 5.77 -18.52
C ILE A 77 0.70 7.25 -18.60
N ASN A 78 -0.29 8.13 -18.59
CA ASN A 78 -0.11 9.59 -18.65
C ASN A 78 -0.01 10.25 -17.27
N ASN A 79 -0.22 9.47 -16.18
CA ASN A 79 -0.31 9.98 -14.80
C ASN A 79 -1.36 11.10 -14.63
N GLN A 80 -2.52 10.91 -15.26
CA GLN A 80 -3.65 11.85 -15.30
C GLN A 80 -4.80 11.34 -14.41
N ASP A 81 -5.64 12.25 -13.94
CA ASP A 81 -6.90 11.87 -13.30
C ASP A 81 -7.99 11.52 -14.34
N PHE A 82 -9.09 10.95 -13.85
CA PHE A 82 -10.21 10.53 -14.72
C PHE A 82 -10.80 11.69 -15.54
N LYS A 83 -10.94 12.87 -14.93
CA LYS A 83 -11.53 14.03 -15.60
C LYS A 83 -10.60 14.61 -16.65
N GLU A 84 -9.30 14.59 -16.40
CA GLU A 84 -8.25 15.01 -17.34
C GLU A 84 -8.24 14.12 -18.58
N VAL A 85 -8.28 12.78 -18.38
CA VAL A 85 -8.34 11.82 -19.49
C VAL A 85 -9.63 11.99 -20.29
N ILE A 86 -10.78 12.10 -19.62
CA ILE A 86 -12.06 12.29 -20.31
C ILE A 86 -12.09 13.61 -21.10
N ALA A 87 -11.55 14.71 -20.55
CA ALA A 87 -11.50 15.98 -21.24
C ALA A 87 -10.59 15.94 -22.48
N GLU A 88 -9.43 15.28 -22.37
CA GLU A 88 -8.49 15.11 -23.49
C GLU A 88 -9.09 14.23 -24.60
N GLN A 89 -9.66 13.08 -24.23
CA GLN A 89 -10.26 12.17 -25.20
C GLN A 89 -11.52 12.77 -25.85
N ALA A 90 -12.35 13.51 -25.10
CA ALA A 90 -13.49 14.26 -25.63
C ALA A 90 -13.05 15.27 -26.70
N ALA A 91 -11.99 16.03 -26.41
CA ALA A 91 -11.41 16.99 -27.38
C ALA A 91 -10.88 16.30 -28.63
N ALA A 92 -10.18 15.16 -28.48
CA ALA A 92 -9.64 14.37 -29.57
C ALA A 92 -10.74 13.74 -30.46
N LEU A 93 -11.86 13.35 -29.86
CA LEU A 93 -12.99 12.70 -30.55
C LEU A 93 -14.09 13.70 -31.02
N GLY A 94 -13.94 14.99 -30.70
CA GLY A 94 -14.94 16.00 -31.02
C GLY A 94 -16.27 15.86 -30.24
N ILE A 95 -16.22 15.20 -29.07
CA ILE A 95 -17.38 15.00 -28.20
C ILE A 95 -17.51 16.19 -27.26
N GLU A 96 -18.66 16.88 -27.28
CA GLU A 96 -18.95 18.00 -26.39
C GLU A 96 -19.28 17.49 -24.97
N LEU A 97 -18.48 17.88 -23.98
CA LEU A 97 -18.82 17.65 -22.59
C LEU A 97 -19.79 18.71 -22.06
N PRO A 98 -20.76 18.34 -21.20
CA PRO A 98 -21.67 19.28 -20.58
C PRO A 98 -20.96 20.45 -19.91
N LYS A 99 -21.53 21.67 -20.04
CA LYS A 99 -20.96 22.96 -19.55
C LYS A 99 -20.77 23.01 -18.03
N GLY A 100 -20.49 22.08 -17.30
CA GLY A 100 -20.12 22.06 -15.87
C GLY A 100 -18.84 21.28 -15.62
N SER A 101 -18.37 20.49 -16.60
CA SER A 101 -17.22 19.62 -16.42
C SER A 101 -15.88 20.31 -16.72
N LYS A 102 -15.85 21.29 -17.62
CA LYS A 102 -14.63 22.09 -17.92
C LYS A 102 -14.29 23.05 -16.76
N ASP A 103 -15.30 23.65 -16.11
CA ASP A 103 -15.09 24.60 -15.02
C ASP A 103 -14.57 23.95 -13.74
N SER A 104 -14.94 22.70 -13.45
CA SER A 104 -14.51 22.02 -12.21
C SER A 104 -13.06 21.56 -12.27
N SER A 105 -12.57 21.08 -13.42
CA SER A 105 -11.17 20.64 -13.56
C SER A 105 -10.22 21.85 -13.63
N SER A 106 -10.63 22.90 -14.31
CA SER A 106 -9.87 24.18 -14.38
C SER A 106 -9.80 24.85 -12.99
N LYS A 107 -10.92 24.91 -12.26
CA LYS A 107 -10.96 25.43 -10.88
C LYS A 107 -10.12 24.61 -9.92
N TYR A 108 -10.19 23.29 -9.97
CA TYR A 108 -9.37 22.41 -9.13
C TYR A 108 -7.87 22.57 -9.43
N LYS A 109 -7.50 22.66 -10.71
CA LYS A 109 -6.11 22.89 -11.11
C LYS A 109 -5.61 24.27 -10.64
N GLN A 110 -6.42 25.32 -10.81
CA GLN A 110 -6.13 26.67 -10.32
C GLN A 110 -6.04 26.70 -8.77
N GLU A 111 -6.97 26.05 -8.07
CA GLU A 111 -6.93 25.95 -6.60
C GLU A 111 -5.64 25.24 -6.14
N LYS A 112 -5.31 24.08 -6.73
CA LYS A 112 -4.07 23.36 -6.43
C LYS A 112 -2.82 24.20 -6.68
N GLU A 113 -2.77 24.91 -7.81
CA GLU A 113 -1.66 25.83 -8.14
C GLU A 113 -1.56 26.97 -7.13
N ARG A 114 -2.69 27.55 -6.72
CA ARG A 114 -2.74 28.58 -5.67
C ARG A 114 -2.21 28.07 -4.35
N LEU A 115 -2.59 26.85 -3.93
CA LEU A 115 -2.09 26.24 -2.70
C LEU A 115 -0.58 25.97 -2.77
N LEU A 116 -0.06 25.46 -3.88
CA LEU A 116 1.39 25.25 -4.08
C LEU A 116 2.16 26.57 -4.05
N ASN A 117 1.64 27.63 -4.66
CA ASN A 117 2.24 28.95 -4.62
C ASN A 117 2.24 29.54 -3.20
N ALA A 118 1.18 29.31 -2.39
CA ALA A 118 1.14 29.72 -0.99
C ALA A 118 2.20 28.97 -0.16
N MET A 119 2.41 27.68 -0.44
CA MET A 119 3.45 26.86 0.22
C MET A 119 4.86 27.34 -0.14
N ASP A 120 5.11 27.71 -1.39
CA ASP A 120 6.38 28.27 -1.84
C ASP A 120 6.69 29.62 -1.17
N GLU A 121 5.71 30.52 -1.10
CA GLU A 121 5.85 31.81 -0.38
C GLU A 121 6.08 31.59 1.12
N ALA A 122 5.39 30.65 1.75
CA ALA A 122 5.64 30.27 3.15
C ALA A 122 7.07 29.72 3.34
N THR A 123 7.57 28.92 2.39
CA THR A 123 8.94 28.39 2.42
C THR A 123 9.96 29.52 2.39
N LYS A 124 9.81 30.48 1.48
CA LYS A 124 10.68 31.66 1.38
C LYS A 124 10.63 32.53 2.65
N PHE A 125 9.42 32.72 3.19
CA PHE A 125 9.22 33.46 4.44
C PHE A 125 9.97 32.81 5.61
N TYR A 126 9.76 31.52 5.84
CA TYR A 126 10.43 30.80 6.92
C TYR A 126 11.96 30.73 6.73
N HIS A 127 12.42 30.54 5.51
CA HIS A 127 13.86 30.52 5.20
C HIS A 127 14.50 31.87 5.51
N LYS A 128 13.90 32.98 5.10
CA LYS A 128 14.36 34.34 5.44
C LYS A 128 14.40 34.58 6.93
N LYS A 129 13.41 34.10 7.71
CA LYS A 129 13.37 34.20 9.17
C LYS A 129 14.50 33.42 9.84
N LEU A 130 14.85 32.25 9.30
CA LEU A 130 15.99 31.46 9.81
C LEU A 130 17.31 32.20 9.60
N LEU A 131 17.56 32.68 8.40
CA LEU A 131 18.81 33.37 8.06
C LEU A 131 19.04 34.64 8.87
N ALA A 132 17.97 35.24 9.39
CA ALA A 132 18.02 36.41 10.26
C ALA A 132 18.07 36.08 11.77
N ASN A 133 18.16 34.81 12.16
CA ASN A 133 18.10 34.40 13.57
C ASN A 133 19.34 33.61 14.00
N GLU A 134 20.32 34.29 14.60
CA GLU A 134 21.57 33.69 15.03
C GLU A 134 21.41 32.49 15.97
N ARG A 135 20.47 32.57 16.94
CA ARG A 135 20.22 31.45 17.88
C ARG A 135 19.72 30.17 17.18
N ALA A 136 18.88 30.35 16.18
CA ALA A 136 18.38 29.19 15.41
C ALA A 136 19.47 28.61 14.50
N LEU A 137 20.36 29.46 13.95
CA LEU A 137 21.53 29.02 13.19
C LEU A 137 22.52 28.27 14.09
N GLU A 138 22.87 28.80 15.25
CA GLU A 138 23.71 28.11 16.24
C GLU A 138 23.12 26.75 16.69
N TYR A 139 21.80 26.68 16.86
CA TYR A 139 21.12 25.42 17.19
C TYR A 139 21.32 24.38 16.08
N LEU A 140 21.19 24.78 14.83
CA LEU A 140 21.40 23.89 13.67
C LEU A 140 22.87 23.48 13.52
N GLU A 141 23.80 24.42 13.72
CA GLU A 141 25.24 24.17 13.66
C GLU A 141 25.68 23.15 14.72
N LYS A 142 25.21 23.30 15.98
CA LYS A 142 25.45 22.30 17.04
C LYS A 142 24.93 20.89 16.69
N ARG A 143 23.99 20.81 15.77
CA ARG A 143 23.50 19.54 15.22
C ARG A 143 24.21 19.11 13.93
N GLY A 144 25.29 19.78 13.53
CA GLY A 144 26.01 19.46 12.30
C GLY A 144 25.30 19.90 11.01
N VAL A 145 24.26 20.73 11.12
CA VAL A 145 23.49 21.25 9.98
C VAL A 145 23.97 22.64 9.65
N GLY A 146 25.03 22.76 8.85
CA GLY A 146 25.63 24.02 8.42
C GLY A 146 24.89 24.67 7.24
N GLU A 147 25.42 25.81 6.77
CA GLU A 147 24.83 26.66 5.71
C GLU A 147 24.47 25.87 4.43
N VAL A 148 25.34 24.95 4.02
CA VAL A 148 25.11 24.13 2.81
C VAL A 148 23.84 23.30 2.95
N ALA A 149 23.60 22.69 4.11
CA ALA A 149 22.40 21.90 4.37
C ALA A 149 21.16 22.81 4.47
N ILE A 150 21.29 23.95 5.15
CA ILE A 150 20.22 24.96 5.30
C ILE A 150 19.74 25.43 3.93
N GLY A 151 20.66 25.80 3.04
CA GLY A 151 20.34 26.21 1.67
C GLY A 151 19.82 25.06 0.79
N LYS A 152 20.48 23.88 0.86
CA LYS A 152 20.09 22.71 0.06
C LYS A 152 18.67 22.22 0.38
N PHE A 153 18.25 22.24 1.66
CA PHE A 153 16.93 21.77 2.09
C PHE A 153 15.93 22.90 2.35
N PHE A 154 16.30 24.17 2.10
CA PHE A 154 15.46 25.34 2.34
C PHE A 154 14.91 25.39 3.77
N LEU A 155 15.75 25.00 4.74
CA LEU A 155 15.32 25.01 6.14
C LEU A 155 14.89 26.43 6.54
N GLY A 156 13.92 26.51 7.43
CA GLY A 156 13.31 27.75 7.86
C GLY A 156 13.11 27.84 9.37
N LEU A 157 12.63 28.99 9.83
CA LEU A 157 12.23 29.23 11.20
C LEU A 157 10.81 29.77 11.23
N ALA A 158 9.92 29.12 11.95
CA ALA A 158 8.63 29.67 12.30
C ALA A 158 8.82 30.65 13.48
N PRO A 159 8.41 31.92 13.34
CA PRO A 159 8.53 32.91 14.39
C PRO A 159 7.76 32.53 15.66
N ASN A 160 8.07 33.20 16.78
CA ASN A 160 7.29 33.07 18.01
C ASN A 160 6.00 33.93 17.93
N SER A 161 5.22 33.76 16.91
CA SER A 161 3.98 34.49 16.63
C SER A 161 2.85 33.53 16.24
N ASN A 162 1.61 33.97 16.42
CA ASN A 162 0.42 33.25 15.99
C ASN A 162 -0.11 33.76 14.64
N PHE A 163 0.44 34.85 14.08
CA PHE A 163 -0.17 35.58 12.97
C PHE A 163 0.81 36.04 11.90
N GLU A 164 2.12 35.98 12.13
CA GLU A 164 3.11 36.64 11.29
C GLU A 164 3.18 36.03 9.86
N LEU A 165 3.06 34.71 9.73
CA LEU A 165 2.94 34.07 8.43
C LEU A 165 1.61 34.44 7.76
N LYS A 166 0.51 34.38 8.51
CA LYS A 166 -0.82 34.70 8.01
C LYS A 166 -0.86 36.12 7.44
N GLU A 167 -0.32 37.09 8.15
CA GLU A 167 -0.26 38.48 7.71
C GLU A 167 0.59 38.63 6.45
N HIS A 168 1.77 38.03 6.41
CA HIS A 168 2.64 38.03 5.23
C HIS A 168 1.94 37.46 4.00
N LEU A 169 1.25 36.32 4.13
CA LEU A 169 0.54 35.70 3.00
C LEU A 169 -0.70 36.48 2.60
N ARG A 170 -1.38 37.16 3.54
CA ARG A 170 -2.48 38.09 3.22
C ARG A 170 -2.02 39.27 2.39
N GLU A 171 -0.86 39.84 2.69
CA GLU A 171 -0.25 40.90 1.87
C GLU A 171 0.07 40.43 0.45
N LYS A 172 0.33 39.13 0.28
CA LYS A 172 0.53 38.47 -1.03
C LYS A 172 -0.79 38.10 -1.73
N GLY A 173 -1.96 38.38 -1.12
CA GLY A 173 -3.26 38.14 -1.70
C GLY A 173 -3.81 36.72 -1.52
N TYR A 174 -3.32 35.97 -0.51
CA TYR A 174 -3.89 34.68 -0.14
C TYR A 174 -4.99 34.83 0.90
N THR A 175 -6.07 34.03 0.76
CA THR A 175 -7.19 34.01 1.70
C THR A 175 -6.91 33.07 2.88
N ASN A 176 -7.63 33.27 3.99
CA ASN A 176 -7.54 32.36 5.14
C ASN A 176 -7.94 30.91 4.77
N ASP A 177 -8.92 30.73 3.89
CA ASP A 177 -9.36 29.42 3.40
C ASP A 177 -8.25 28.70 2.61
N GLU A 178 -7.56 29.38 1.71
CA GLU A 178 -6.42 28.82 0.97
C GLU A 178 -5.28 28.42 1.92
N MET A 179 -4.94 29.29 2.88
CA MET A 179 -3.90 29.00 3.87
C MET A 179 -4.27 27.82 4.80
N TYR A 180 -5.55 27.74 5.19
CA TYR A 180 -6.07 26.64 6.00
C TYR A 180 -6.05 25.30 5.22
N LYS A 181 -6.54 25.30 3.97
CA LYS A 181 -6.48 24.15 3.07
C LYS A 181 -5.07 23.70 2.75
N ALA A 182 -4.10 24.61 2.70
CA ALA A 182 -2.68 24.29 2.55
C ALA A 182 -2.04 23.76 3.86
N GLY A 183 -2.77 23.74 4.98
CA GLY A 183 -2.25 23.29 6.27
C GLY A 183 -1.27 24.28 6.94
N LEU A 184 -1.27 25.54 6.52
CA LEU A 184 -0.44 26.62 7.09
C LEU A 184 -1.08 27.23 8.33
N LEU A 185 -2.40 27.22 8.40
CA LEU A 185 -3.20 27.70 9.53
C LEU A 185 -3.95 26.56 10.21
N TYR A 186 -4.37 26.80 11.44
CA TYR A 186 -5.37 26.01 12.15
C TYR A 186 -6.42 26.94 12.77
N GLU A 187 -7.62 26.43 12.94
CA GLU A 187 -8.72 27.17 13.54
C GLU A 187 -8.78 26.90 15.05
N LYS A 188 -8.95 27.96 15.83
CA LYS A 188 -9.16 27.92 17.28
C LYS A 188 -10.14 29.01 17.68
N ASN A 189 -11.28 28.64 18.27
CA ASN A 189 -12.34 29.55 18.73
C ASN A 189 -12.86 30.52 17.64
N GLY A 190 -12.89 30.08 16.37
CA GLY A 190 -13.30 30.90 15.23
C GLY A 190 -12.19 31.76 14.63
N ASP A 191 -10.99 31.77 15.20
CA ASP A 191 -9.84 32.49 14.68
C ASP A 191 -8.86 31.56 13.96
N PHE A 192 -8.30 32.02 12.85
CA PHE A 192 -7.22 31.35 12.12
C PHE A 192 -5.86 31.80 12.64
N LEU A 193 -5.05 30.85 13.10
CA LEU A 193 -3.73 31.05 13.68
C LEU A 193 -2.67 30.31 12.88
N ASP A 194 -1.43 30.84 12.88
CA ASP A 194 -0.27 30.16 12.30
C ASP A 194 -0.06 28.79 12.96
N ARG A 195 0.02 27.75 12.15
CA ARG A 195 0.14 26.36 12.64
C ARG A 195 1.47 26.10 13.34
N PHE A 196 2.54 26.69 12.83
CA PHE A 196 3.88 26.49 13.35
C PHE A 196 4.35 27.72 14.10
N LYS A 197 4.91 27.49 15.29
CA LYS A 197 5.39 28.57 16.16
C LYS A 197 6.66 28.13 16.87
N ASN A 198 7.69 28.98 16.79
CA ASN A 198 8.98 28.79 17.46
C ASN A 198 9.59 27.42 17.18
N ARG A 199 9.68 27.05 15.88
CA ARG A 199 10.16 25.74 15.41
C ARG A 199 11.05 25.89 14.18
N ILE A 200 12.05 25.03 14.06
CA ILE A 200 12.75 24.83 12.78
C ILE A 200 11.76 24.21 11.81
N ILE A 201 11.64 24.81 10.65
CA ILE A 201 10.77 24.36 9.55
C ILE A 201 11.59 23.60 8.53
N ILE A 202 11.06 22.43 8.16
CA ILE A 202 11.66 21.51 7.19
C ILE A 202 10.65 21.32 6.06
N PRO A 203 10.88 21.92 4.88
CA PRO A 203 9.97 21.75 3.74
C PRO A 203 9.93 20.30 3.26
N ILE A 204 8.73 19.76 3.12
CA ILE A 204 8.46 18.47 2.50
C ILE A 204 8.05 18.74 1.07
N MET A 205 8.79 18.16 0.12
CA MET A 205 8.60 18.42 -1.31
C MET A 205 8.11 17.18 -2.05
N ASP A 206 7.32 17.39 -3.09
CA ASP A 206 6.96 16.34 -4.04
C ASP A 206 8.16 15.98 -4.95
N VAL A 207 8.00 14.98 -5.83
CA VAL A 207 9.06 14.53 -6.75
C VAL A 207 9.49 15.62 -7.76
N ASN A 208 8.68 16.67 -7.96
CA ASN A 208 8.94 17.81 -8.82
C ASN A 208 9.56 19.00 -8.07
N SER A 209 9.87 18.83 -6.78
CA SER A 209 10.40 19.86 -5.88
C SER A 209 9.44 21.00 -5.54
N ASN A 210 8.13 20.80 -5.68
CA ASN A 210 7.15 21.70 -5.12
C ASN A 210 7.01 21.46 -3.62
N THR A 211 7.03 22.48 -2.79
CA THR A 211 6.72 22.35 -1.36
C THR A 211 5.23 22.01 -1.19
N ILE A 212 4.93 20.89 -0.53
CA ILE A 212 3.56 20.39 -0.34
C ILE A 212 3.18 20.31 1.14
N ALA A 213 4.16 20.31 2.06
CA ALA A 213 3.95 20.25 3.49
C ALA A 213 5.19 20.74 4.24
N PHE A 214 5.09 20.84 5.56
CA PHE A 214 6.20 21.12 6.44
C PHE A 214 6.28 20.11 7.59
N GLY A 215 7.49 19.67 7.90
CA GLY A 215 7.87 19.16 9.19
C GLY A 215 8.38 20.33 10.07
N ALA A 216 8.09 20.30 11.36
CA ALA A 216 8.51 21.36 12.27
C ALA A 216 9.07 20.79 13.56
N ARG A 217 10.35 21.09 13.87
CA ARG A 217 11.04 20.62 15.07
C ARG A 217 11.08 21.71 16.13
N ALA A 218 10.74 21.36 17.37
CA ALA A 218 10.86 22.23 18.52
C ALA A 218 12.32 22.67 18.78
N ILE A 219 12.53 23.97 19.05
CA ILE A 219 13.84 24.53 19.37
C ILE A 219 14.04 24.59 20.88
N MET A 220 12.95 24.86 21.63
CA MET A 220 13.03 25.03 23.08
C MET A 220 12.86 23.68 23.78
N GLU A 221 13.63 23.52 24.86
CA GLU A 221 13.48 22.39 25.75
C GLU A 221 12.09 22.39 26.40
N GLY A 222 11.45 21.20 26.48
CA GLY A 222 10.09 21.11 27.02
C GLY A 222 8.96 21.44 26.04
N GLN A 223 9.24 21.92 24.82
CA GLN A 223 8.23 22.20 23.82
C GLN A 223 7.69 20.89 23.19
N ASN A 224 6.45 20.54 23.46
CA ASN A 224 5.78 19.34 22.94
C ASN A 224 4.74 19.68 21.86
N PRO A 225 4.56 18.80 20.85
CA PRO A 225 5.39 17.63 20.53
C PRO A 225 6.77 18.04 19.99
N LYS A 226 7.80 17.18 20.12
CA LYS A 226 9.16 17.41 19.59
C LYS A 226 9.12 17.68 18.08
N TYR A 227 8.32 16.94 17.33
CA TYR A 227 8.03 17.15 15.91
C TYR A 227 6.54 17.39 15.69
N LEU A 228 6.21 18.34 14.83
CA LEU A 228 4.86 18.65 14.38
C LEU A 228 4.85 18.70 12.85
N ASN A 229 4.00 17.90 12.21
CA ASN A 229 3.88 17.89 10.75
C ASN A 229 2.60 18.62 10.28
N SER A 230 2.60 19.05 9.02
CA SER A 230 1.37 19.47 8.35
C SER A 230 0.31 18.35 8.42
N PRO A 231 -0.98 18.68 8.46
CA PRO A 231 -2.07 17.71 8.28
C PRO A 231 -2.10 17.24 6.84
N ASP A 232 -2.80 16.14 6.59
CA ASP A 232 -3.15 15.75 5.21
C ASP A 232 -4.03 16.83 4.58
N SER A 233 -3.83 17.07 3.29
CA SER A 233 -4.52 18.11 2.52
C SER A 233 -4.72 17.66 1.06
N SER A 234 -5.36 18.48 0.22
CA SER A 234 -5.51 18.20 -1.22
C SER A 234 -4.17 18.12 -1.98
N ILE A 235 -3.09 18.70 -1.42
CA ILE A 235 -1.74 18.68 -2.00
C ILE A 235 -0.76 17.78 -1.27
N TYR A 236 -1.11 17.23 -0.10
CA TYR A 236 -0.23 16.43 0.73
C TYR A 236 -0.95 15.24 1.38
N ASN A 237 -0.43 14.03 1.18
CA ASN A 237 -0.83 12.83 1.89
C ASN A 237 0.44 12.12 2.39
N LYS A 238 0.56 11.98 3.71
CA LYS A 238 1.74 11.39 4.37
C LYS A 238 2.07 9.98 3.87
N SER A 239 1.05 9.20 3.56
CA SER A 239 1.22 7.81 3.11
C SER A 239 1.81 7.69 1.70
N ASN A 240 1.85 8.79 0.93
CA ASN A 240 2.27 8.80 -0.47
C ASN A 240 3.56 9.60 -0.71
N VAL A 241 4.19 10.12 0.34
CA VAL A 241 5.34 11.03 0.21
C VAL A 241 6.50 10.55 1.05
N LEU A 242 7.68 10.49 0.44
CA LEU A 242 8.95 10.27 1.11
C LEU A 242 9.76 11.56 1.13
N PHE A 243 10.18 11.98 2.32
CA PHE A 243 11.06 13.14 2.49
C PHE A 243 12.40 12.91 1.81
N GLY A 244 12.88 13.90 1.10
CA GLY A 244 14.16 13.85 0.38
C GLY A 244 14.11 13.16 -0.98
N LEU A 245 13.00 12.52 -1.38
CA LEU A 245 12.90 11.76 -2.64
C LEU A 245 13.14 12.62 -3.89
N ASN A 246 12.69 13.88 -3.90
CA ASN A 246 12.94 14.81 -4.99
C ASN A 246 14.43 14.99 -5.29
N ARG A 247 15.28 14.86 -4.27
CA ARG A 247 16.75 14.95 -4.36
C ARG A 247 17.42 13.59 -4.54
N ALA A 248 16.84 12.56 -3.92
CA ALA A 248 17.40 11.21 -3.90
C ALA A 248 17.13 10.42 -5.19
N LYS A 249 16.05 10.71 -5.93
CA LYS A 249 15.57 9.90 -7.05
C LYS A 249 16.62 9.55 -8.10
N ASP A 250 17.49 10.48 -8.44
CA ASP A 250 18.51 10.26 -9.47
C ASP A 250 19.69 9.44 -8.91
N TYR A 251 20.04 9.64 -7.63
CA TYR A 251 21.03 8.81 -6.94
C TYR A 251 20.52 7.39 -6.66
N ILE A 252 19.23 7.24 -6.35
CA ILE A 252 18.59 5.91 -6.23
C ILE A 252 18.70 5.15 -7.55
N LYS A 253 18.46 5.82 -8.69
CA LYS A 253 18.65 5.21 -10.03
C LYS A 253 20.09 4.86 -10.31
N GLN A 254 21.02 5.74 -9.96
CA GLN A 254 22.46 5.57 -10.23
C GLN A 254 23.06 4.43 -9.39
N GLU A 255 22.72 4.36 -8.11
CA GLU A 255 23.22 3.37 -7.16
C GLU A 255 22.37 2.10 -7.13
N ASP A 256 21.23 2.12 -7.83
CA ASP A 256 20.21 1.07 -7.85
C ASP A 256 19.85 0.55 -6.45
N SER A 257 19.78 1.47 -5.49
CA SER A 257 19.50 1.19 -4.08
C SER A 257 18.91 2.41 -3.38
N VAL A 258 18.14 2.17 -2.32
CA VAL A 258 17.54 3.21 -1.48
C VAL A 258 17.82 2.94 -0.01
N ILE A 259 18.06 4.00 0.76
CA ILE A 259 18.20 3.94 2.20
C ILE A 259 16.99 4.63 2.84
N ILE A 260 16.22 3.90 3.63
CA ILE A 260 15.03 4.40 4.31
C ILE A 260 15.39 4.66 5.78
N MET A 261 15.23 5.91 6.20
CA MET A 261 15.49 6.41 7.55
C MET A 261 14.19 6.83 8.24
N GLU A 262 14.23 7.08 9.56
CA GLU A 262 13.05 7.53 10.31
C GLU A 262 12.85 9.04 10.24
N GLY A 263 13.92 9.81 10.44
CA GLY A 263 13.86 11.23 10.69
C GLY A 263 14.33 12.13 9.54
N TYR A 264 13.88 13.38 9.59
CA TYR A 264 14.28 14.41 8.64
C TYR A 264 15.78 14.73 8.74
N PHE A 265 16.31 14.83 9.97
CA PHE A 265 17.71 15.18 10.19
C PHE A 265 18.65 14.05 9.79
N ASP A 266 18.22 12.78 9.93
CA ASP A 266 19.01 11.64 9.48
C ASP A 266 19.25 11.70 7.97
N VAL A 267 18.19 12.00 7.20
CA VAL A 267 18.29 12.20 5.75
C VAL A 267 19.14 13.43 5.40
N ILE A 268 18.96 14.54 6.10
CA ILE A 268 19.74 15.75 5.86
C ILE A 268 21.23 15.49 6.10
N SER A 269 21.58 14.87 7.23
CA SER A 269 22.98 14.52 7.57
C SER A 269 23.56 13.49 6.60
N ALA A 270 22.78 12.47 6.20
CA ALA A 270 23.20 11.50 5.19
C ALA A 270 23.53 12.19 3.84
N HIS A 271 22.65 13.07 3.37
CA HIS A 271 22.87 13.81 2.12
C HIS A 271 24.09 14.76 2.17
N VAL A 272 24.37 15.37 3.31
CA VAL A 272 25.58 16.18 3.55
C VAL A 272 26.82 15.30 3.55
N ALA A 273 26.72 14.12 4.16
CA ALA A 273 27.77 13.10 4.17
C ALA A 273 28.01 12.43 2.81
N GLY A 274 27.23 12.79 1.76
CA GLY A 274 27.33 12.24 0.41
C GLY A 274 26.68 10.85 0.27
N VAL A 275 25.72 10.51 1.16
CA VAL A 275 24.81 9.36 1.02
C VAL A 275 23.47 9.92 0.54
N GLN A 276 23.39 10.12 -0.80
CA GLN A 276 22.34 10.93 -1.40
C GLN A 276 21.10 10.13 -1.85
N ASN A 277 21.15 8.80 -1.79
CA ASN A 277 20.02 7.90 -2.04
C ASN A 277 19.18 7.62 -0.79
N ALA A 278 19.29 8.47 0.25
CA ALA A 278 18.54 8.38 1.51
C ALA A 278 17.21 9.13 1.46
N VAL A 279 16.16 8.54 2.04
CA VAL A 279 14.80 9.10 2.17
C VAL A 279 14.21 8.78 3.53
N ALA A 280 13.14 9.50 3.95
CA ALA A 280 12.40 9.17 5.18
C ALA A 280 10.88 9.17 4.98
N SER A 281 10.16 8.45 5.87
CA SER A 281 8.70 8.26 5.82
C SER A 281 7.88 9.38 6.48
N CYS A 282 8.48 10.54 6.77
CA CYS A 282 7.82 11.72 7.35
C CYS A 282 7.17 11.46 8.72
N GLY A 283 7.75 10.59 9.56
CA GLY A 283 7.23 10.28 10.90
C GLY A 283 5.96 9.41 10.90
N THR A 284 5.76 8.61 9.86
CA THR A 284 4.75 7.56 9.76
C THR A 284 5.43 6.20 9.56
N ALA A 285 4.71 5.10 9.84
CA ALA A 285 5.16 3.79 9.43
C ALA A 285 5.30 3.72 7.90
N LEU A 286 6.20 2.87 7.43
CA LEU A 286 6.39 2.62 6.00
C LEU A 286 5.09 2.04 5.40
N THR A 287 4.64 2.60 4.29
CA THR A 287 3.37 2.22 3.65
C THR A 287 3.61 1.48 2.33
N PRO A 288 2.62 0.70 1.84
CA PRO A 288 2.64 0.13 0.51
C PRO A 288 2.92 1.14 -0.61
N GLN A 289 2.38 2.35 -0.48
CA GLN A 289 2.55 3.42 -1.45
C GLN A 289 3.99 3.95 -1.49
N HIS A 290 4.65 4.04 -0.32
CA HIS A 290 6.07 4.38 -0.23
C HIS A 290 6.93 3.37 -1.01
N ILE A 291 6.67 2.07 -0.85
CA ILE A 291 7.41 1.01 -1.55
C ILE A 291 7.16 1.05 -3.05
N LYS A 292 5.92 1.23 -3.49
CA LYS A 292 5.58 1.42 -4.91
C LYS A 292 6.28 2.65 -5.52
N LEU A 293 6.43 3.71 -4.74
CA LEU A 293 7.12 4.92 -5.17
C LEU A 293 8.63 4.66 -5.34
N ILE A 294 9.26 3.96 -4.41
CA ILE A 294 10.68 3.55 -4.46
C ILE A 294 10.94 2.63 -5.66
N ALA A 295 10.08 1.65 -5.88
CA ALA A 295 10.21 0.67 -6.97
C ALA A 295 10.28 1.31 -8.37
N ARG A 296 9.80 2.55 -8.54
CA ARG A 296 9.92 3.30 -9.81
C ARG A 296 11.35 3.77 -10.10
N TYR A 297 12.20 3.87 -9.07
CA TYR A 297 13.53 4.45 -9.16
C TYR A 297 14.66 3.45 -8.93
N SER A 298 14.39 2.30 -8.28
CA SER A 298 15.36 1.22 -8.03
C SER A 298 14.88 -0.08 -8.68
N PRO A 299 15.33 -0.40 -9.89
CA PRO A 299 14.95 -1.64 -10.58
C PRO A 299 15.34 -2.91 -9.83
N SER A 300 16.54 -2.98 -9.23
CA SER A 300 16.97 -4.15 -8.44
C SER A 300 16.30 -4.24 -7.07
N ARG A 301 15.55 -3.19 -6.67
CA ARG A 301 14.80 -3.16 -5.38
C ARG A 301 15.68 -3.44 -4.16
N LYS A 302 16.90 -2.94 -4.19
CA LYS A 302 17.82 -3.04 -3.07
C LYS A 302 17.50 -1.96 -2.03
N ILE A 303 17.02 -2.37 -0.86
CA ILE A 303 16.51 -1.48 0.17
C ILE A 303 17.31 -1.66 1.46
N TYR A 304 17.85 -0.57 1.97
CA TYR A 304 18.48 -0.50 3.27
C TYR A 304 17.52 0.14 4.27
N LEU A 305 17.24 -0.53 5.37
CA LEU A 305 16.48 0.00 6.50
C LEU A 305 17.47 0.52 7.55
N ALA A 306 17.53 1.84 7.72
CA ALA A 306 18.40 2.52 8.66
C ALA A 306 17.56 3.25 9.72
N PHE A 307 16.82 2.49 10.51
CA PHE A 307 15.96 2.97 11.58
C PHE A 307 16.71 3.06 12.90
N ASP A 308 16.15 3.77 13.89
CA ASP A 308 16.77 3.94 15.19
C ASP A 308 17.00 2.59 15.89
N SER A 309 18.04 2.50 16.72
CA SER A 309 18.40 1.25 17.40
C SER A 309 17.53 0.93 18.61
N ASP A 310 16.62 1.83 18.99
CA ASP A 310 15.71 1.64 20.11
C ASP A 310 14.61 0.58 19.83
N SER A 311 13.82 0.27 20.84
CA SER A 311 12.75 -0.74 20.72
C SER A 311 11.66 -0.36 19.72
N ALA A 312 11.45 0.94 19.47
CA ALA A 312 10.48 1.43 18.50
C ALA A 312 11.01 1.26 17.08
N GLY A 313 12.26 1.67 16.81
CA GLY A 313 12.93 1.49 15.51
C GLY A 313 13.12 0.02 15.14
N GLN A 314 13.38 -0.85 16.11
CA GLN A 314 13.42 -2.31 15.87
C GLN A 314 12.06 -2.87 15.41
N LYS A 315 10.96 -2.42 16.02
CA LYS A 315 9.60 -2.77 15.58
C LYS A 315 9.31 -2.19 14.21
N ALA A 316 9.74 -0.95 13.95
CA ALA A 316 9.61 -0.30 12.65
C ALA A 316 10.39 -1.05 11.57
N THR A 317 11.61 -1.53 11.85
CA THR A 317 12.43 -2.36 10.95
C THR A 317 11.69 -3.64 10.55
N LYS A 318 11.14 -4.37 11.54
CA LYS A 318 10.37 -5.59 11.27
C LYS A 318 9.12 -5.31 10.44
N ALA A 319 8.31 -4.34 10.86
CA ALA A 319 7.09 -3.97 10.15
C ALA A 319 7.38 -3.45 8.73
N GLY A 320 8.43 -2.64 8.56
CA GLY A 320 8.88 -2.14 7.26
C GLY A 320 9.29 -3.25 6.31
N ALA A 321 10.09 -4.21 6.80
CA ALA A 321 10.50 -5.37 6.01
C ALA A 321 9.30 -6.23 5.58
N GLU A 322 8.30 -6.42 6.45
CA GLU A 322 7.06 -7.14 6.11
C GLU A 322 6.25 -6.41 5.03
N VAL A 323 6.12 -5.07 5.13
CA VAL A 323 5.45 -4.28 4.09
C VAL A 323 6.17 -4.39 2.75
N ILE A 324 7.51 -4.33 2.74
CA ILE A 324 8.32 -4.49 1.53
C ILE A 324 8.10 -5.87 0.91
N LYS A 325 8.23 -6.94 1.71
CA LYS A 325 7.98 -8.32 1.27
C LYS A 325 6.59 -8.47 0.64
N ASN A 326 5.54 -8.05 1.34
CA ASN A 326 4.15 -8.19 0.88
C ASN A 326 3.88 -7.47 -0.43
N ILE A 327 4.44 -6.27 -0.62
CA ILE A 327 4.24 -5.51 -1.84
C ILE A 327 4.96 -6.15 -3.03
N PHE A 328 6.21 -6.57 -2.87
CA PHE A 328 6.92 -7.20 -3.97
C PHE A 328 6.37 -8.60 -4.28
N SER A 329 5.89 -9.36 -3.29
CA SER A 329 5.16 -10.61 -3.52
C SER A 329 3.87 -10.38 -4.32
N SER A 330 3.10 -9.33 -3.99
CA SER A 330 1.85 -8.99 -4.69
C SER A 330 2.05 -8.47 -6.11
N LEU A 331 3.25 -7.96 -6.43
CA LEU A 331 3.60 -7.49 -7.77
C LEU A 331 4.02 -8.65 -8.71
N GLY A 332 3.97 -9.90 -8.24
CA GLY A 332 4.34 -11.08 -9.02
C GLY A 332 5.85 -11.22 -9.25
N ASP A 333 6.64 -10.36 -8.60
CA ASP A 333 8.08 -10.26 -8.79
C ASP A 333 8.89 -11.17 -7.85
N ILE A 334 8.21 -11.90 -6.97
CA ILE A 334 8.83 -12.87 -6.10
C ILE A 334 8.25 -14.25 -6.41
N LYS A 335 8.95 -15.00 -7.23
CA LYS A 335 8.99 -16.44 -7.06
C LYS A 335 9.82 -16.67 -5.80
N GLN A 336 9.13 -16.75 -4.66
CA GLN A 336 9.69 -17.11 -3.37
C GLN A 336 10.94 -16.29 -2.94
N TYR A 337 10.74 -15.56 -1.86
CA TYR A 337 11.78 -14.84 -1.13
C TYR A 337 12.84 -15.82 -0.62
N ASP A 338 13.83 -16.08 -1.44
CA ASP A 338 15.07 -16.71 -1.06
C ASP A 338 16.16 -15.67 -1.07
N SER A 339 16.38 -15.06 0.07
CA SER A 339 17.12 -13.81 0.27
C SER A 339 18.62 -13.95 0.14
N SER A 340 19.15 -15.00 -0.44
CA SER A 340 20.57 -15.22 -0.27
C SER A 340 21.35 -15.72 -1.44
N TYR A 341 21.08 -15.69 -2.57
CA TYR A 341 21.94 -16.03 -3.72
C TYR A 341 21.11 -16.35 -4.98
N SER A 342 21.05 -15.43 -5.90
CA SER A 342 21.02 -15.81 -7.31
C SER A 342 22.05 -15.00 -8.06
N ASP A 343 23.09 -15.63 -8.51
CA ASP A 343 24.04 -15.15 -9.49
C ASP A 343 23.40 -14.99 -10.89
N ASN A 344 22.12 -15.23 -11.03
CA ASN A 344 21.35 -15.05 -12.25
C ASN A 344 20.05 -14.30 -11.99
N SER A 345 20.13 -13.00 -12.17
CA SER A 345 19.16 -12.05 -12.71
C SER A 345 17.69 -12.37 -12.56
N ASP A 346 17.01 -11.34 -12.22
CA ASP A 346 15.65 -10.95 -12.46
C ASP A 346 14.74 -11.08 -11.23
N SER A 347 14.66 -9.93 -10.55
CA SER A 347 13.59 -9.54 -9.61
C SER A 347 13.61 -10.11 -8.20
N VAL A 348 14.73 -10.07 -7.50
CA VAL A 348 14.76 -10.30 -6.04
C VAL A 348 14.87 -8.96 -5.31
N CYS A 349 13.95 -8.68 -4.39
CA CYS A 349 14.07 -7.55 -3.48
C CYS A 349 15.13 -7.88 -2.41
N GLU A 350 16.22 -7.12 -2.35
CA GLU A 350 17.25 -7.26 -1.33
C GLU A 350 16.99 -6.28 -0.18
N ILE A 351 16.66 -6.80 1.02
CA ILE A 351 16.46 -5.98 2.22
C ILE A 351 17.66 -6.16 3.14
N ARG A 352 18.34 -5.05 3.44
CA ARG A 352 19.45 -4.98 4.40
C ARG A 352 19.09 -4.08 5.58
N VAL A 353 19.68 -4.34 6.73
CA VAL A 353 19.45 -3.56 7.95
C VAL A 353 20.76 -2.89 8.36
N VAL A 354 20.73 -1.55 8.38
CA VAL A 354 21.85 -0.74 8.86
C VAL A 354 21.68 -0.57 10.37
N SER A 355 22.30 -1.48 11.15
CA SER A 355 22.27 -1.40 12.62
C SER A 355 23.23 -0.33 13.10
N GLN A 356 22.80 0.58 13.92
CA GLN A 356 23.68 1.62 14.47
C GLN A 356 24.50 1.07 15.64
N VAL A 357 25.80 1.30 15.63
CA VAL A 357 26.70 0.91 16.72
C VAL A 357 26.47 1.80 17.94
N GLY A 358 26.29 1.21 19.12
CA GLY A 358 26.16 1.93 20.38
C GLY A 358 24.81 2.63 20.60
N GLY A 359 23.75 2.25 19.85
CA GLY A 359 22.39 2.78 20.05
C GLY A 359 22.14 4.19 19.53
N LYS A 360 23.01 4.68 18.65
CA LYS A 360 22.92 6.03 18.07
C LYS A 360 21.96 6.07 16.88
N ASP A 361 21.39 7.24 16.60
CA ASP A 361 20.69 7.47 15.34
C ASP A 361 21.70 7.74 14.19
N PRO A 362 21.28 7.69 12.89
CA PRO A 362 22.18 7.95 11.77
C PRO A 362 22.85 9.33 11.81
N ASP A 363 22.12 10.36 12.26
CA ASP A 363 22.65 11.73 12.43
C ASP A 363 23.79 11.76 13.46
N GLU A 364 23.61 11.13 14.63
CA GLU A 364 24.65 11.04 15.67
C GLU A 364 25.85 10.22 15.21
N PHE A 365 25.64 9.10 14.52
CA PHE A 365 26.70 8.26 14.01
C PHE A 365 27.57 9.03 13.01
N ILE A 366 26.97 9.74 12.05
CA ILE A 366 27.69 10.52 11.04
C ILE A 366 28.51 11.65 11.70
N ARG A 367 27.97 12.31 12.71
CA ARG A 367 28.67 13.39 13.43
C ARG A 367 29.88 12.89 14.21
N GLU A 368 29.80 11.70 14.78
CA GLU A 368 30.86 11.16 15.63
C GLU A 368 31.94 10.40 14.86
N PHE A 369 31.54 9.55 13.92
CA PHE A 369 32.45 8.66 13.19
C PHE A 369 32.76 9.13 11.76
N GLY A 370 32.04 10.13 11.28
CA GLY A 370 32.24 10.72 9.97
C GLY A 370 31.56 9.99 8.80
N ALA A 371 31.49 10.67 7.68
CA ALA A 371 30.79 10.25 6.47
C ALA A 371 31.35 8.94 5.86
N GLN A 372 32.66 8.76 5.88
CA GLN A 372 33.29 7.59 5.26
C GLN A 372 32.98 6.32 6.04
N GLU A 373 32.99 6.40 7.37
CA GLU A 373 32.66 5.26 8.23
C GLU A 373 31.20 4.86 8.09
N TYR A 374 30.30 5.85 7.98
CA TYR A 374 28.89 5.57 7.72
C TYR A 374 28.67 4.86 6.36
N LYS A 375 29.39 5.26 5.31
CA LYS A 375 29.34 4.56 3.99
C LYS A 375 29.83 3.12 4.10
N ASN A 376 30.92 2.90 4.84
CA ASN A 376 31.43 1.56 5.11
C ASN A 376 30.39 0.70 5.87
N HIS A 377 29.74 1.32 6.83
CA HIS A 377 28.69 0.67 7.62
C HIS A 377 27.49 0.24 6.78
N ILE A 378 27.00 1.11 5.88
CA ILE A 378 25.94 0.76 4.92
C ILE A 378 26.38 -0.38 4.01
N LYS A 379 27.60 -0.31 3.47
CA LYS A 379 28.13 -1.34 2.56
C LYS A 379 28.18 -2.73 3.21
N ASN A 380 28.48 -2.79 4.51
CA ASN A 380 28.59 -4.01 5.29
C ASN A 380 27.29 -4.43 6.00
N ALA A 381 26.18 -3.73 5.74
CA ALA A 381 24.89 -4.00 6.35
C ALA A 381 24.43 -5.44 6.05
N PRO A 382 24.07 -6.25 7.08
CA PRO A 382 23.61 -7.61 6.87
C PRO A 382 22.26 -7.66 6.16
N LEU A 383 21.98 -8.76 5.50
CA LEU A 383 20.63 -9.09 5.02
C LEU A 383 19.66 -9.13 6.21
N PHE A 384 18.39 -8.82 5.95
CA PHE A 384 17.37 -8.79 7.00
C PHE A 384 17.23 -10.15 7.74
N LEU A 385 17.42 -11.26 7.01
CA LEU A 385 17.44 -12.60 7.60
C LEU A 385 18.62 -12.75 8.58
N ASP A 386 19.82 -12.40 8.14
CA ASP A 386 21.03 -12.46 8.98
C ASP A 386 20.92 -11.55 10.21
N TYR A 387 20.36 -10.37 10.03
CA TYR A 387 20.08 -9.45 11.13
C TYR A 387 19.17 -10.08 12.19
N ARG A 388 18.07 -10.72 11.77
CA ARG A 388 17.14 -11.41 12.69
C ARG A 388 17.81 -12.56 13.42
N LEU A 389 18.59 -13.38 12.70
CA LEU A 389 19.33 -14.51 13.27
C LEU A 389 20.40 -14.04 14.26
N ASN A 390 21.20 -13.05 13.89
CA ASN A 390 22.23 -12.51 14.78
C ASN A 390 21.61 -11.95 16.06
N LYS A 391 20.48 -11.23 15.95
CA LYS A 391 19.78 -10.70 17.09
C LYS A 391 19.25 -11.79 18.03
N ALA A 392 18.67 -12.87 17.48
CA ALA A 392 18.25 -14.02 18.27
C ALA A 392 19.44 -14.69 18.97
N LEU A 393 20.60 -14.75 18.30
CA LEU A 393 21.83 -15.29 18.88
C LEU A 393 22.42 -14.40 19.98
N GLU A 394 22.32 -13.07 19.87
CA GLU A 394 22.78 -12.12 20.90
C GLU A 394 21.99 -12.26 22.22
N GLU A 395 20.71 -12.66 22.14
CA GLU A 395 19.87 -12.94 23.31
C GLU A 395 20.34 -14.22 24.06
N LEU A 396 21.11 -15.10 23.40
CA LEU A 396 21.62 -16.34 23.97
C LEU A 396 22.95 -16.10 24.71
N LYS A 397 22.87 -15.80 25.99
CA LYS A 397 24.07 -15.66 26.85
C LYS A 397 24.77 -16.99 27.06
N ASN A 398 26.08 -16.94 27.34
CA ASN A 398 26.89 -18.15 27.61
C ASN A 398 26.40 -18.98 28.82
N ASP A 399 25.70 -18.35 29.76
CA ASP A 399 25.10 -18.91 30.96
C ASP A 399 23.60 -19.18 30.86
N ALA A 400 23.04 -19.17 29.63
CA ALA A 400 21.61 -19.36 29.41
C ALA A 400 21.11 -20.70 29.93
N THR A 401 19.98 -20.66 30.64
CA THR A 401 19.30 -21.87 31.13
C THR A 401 18.77 -22.71 29.94
N PRO A 402 18.55 -24.03 30.13
CA PRO A 402 17.98 -24.88 29.09
C PRO A 402 16.66 -24.35 28.52
N GLN A 403 15.84 -23.72 29.35
CA GLN A 403 14.56 -23.08 28.92
C GLN A 403 14.81 -21.89 28.03
N GLN A 404 15.74 -21.01 28.39
CA GLN A 404 16.11 -19.85 27.56
C GLN A 404 16.71 -20.32 26.23
N LYS A 405 17.60 -21.33 26.25
CA LYS A 405 18.13 -21.92 25.02
C LYS A 405 17.03 -22.49 24.14
N SER A 406 16.05 -23.18 24.72
CA SER A 406 14.89 -23.72 23.98
C SER A 406 14.04 -22.62 23.31
N ILE A 407 13.80 -21.50 24.00
CA ILE A 407 13.05 -20.35 23.43
C ILE A 407 13.82 -19.75 22.25
N THR A 408 15.12 -19.50 22.40
CA THR A 408 15.96 -18.96 21.33
C THR A 408 16.04 -19.90 20.12
N VAL A 409 16.18 -21.23 20.36
CA VAL A 409 16.16 -22.24 19.30
C VAL A 409 14.82 -22.22 18.55
N GLN A 410 13.71 -22.05 19.26
CA GLN A 410 12.40 -21.93 18.61
C GLN A 410 12.30 -20.65 17.76
N GLN A 411 12.78 -19.50 18.25
CA GLN A 411 12.83 -18.25 17.48
C GLN A 411 13.67 -18.40 16.21
N ILE A 412 14.83 -19.04 16.32
CA ILE A 412 15.71 -19.33 15.17
C ILE A 412 15.02 -20.27 14.18
N ALA A 413 14.36 -21.32 14.67
CA ALA A 413 13.62 -22.26 13.84
C ALA A 413 12.47 -21.58 13.09
N ASP A 414 11.74 -20.67 13.75
CA ASP A 414 10.68 -19.88 13.12
C ASP A 414 11.25 -18.99 12.00
N ILE A 415 12.42 -18.36 12.20
CA ILE A 415 13.08 -17.55 11.17
C ILE A 415 13.55 -18.43 10.00
N LEU A 416 14.20 -19.57 10.27
CA LEU A 416 14.71 -20.47 9.24
C LEU A 416 13.60 -21.20 8.48
N SER A 417 12.42 -21.37 9.07
CA SER A 417 11.25 -21.97 8.39
C SER A 417 10.75 -21.16 7.19
N GLU A 418 11.09 -19.86 7.13
CA GLU A 418 10.77 -18.98 5.99
C GLU A 418 11.63 -19.30 4.75
N ILE A 419 12.76 -20.02 4.91
CA ILE A 419 13.67 -20.35 3.81
C ILE A 419 13.15 -21.57 3.06
N GLN A 420 12.93 -21.42 1.75
CA GLN A 420 12.40 -22.49 0.91
C GLN A 420 13.50 -23.25 0.15
N ASN A 421 14.62 -22.59 -0.18
CA ASN A 421 15.72 -23.24 -0.86
C ASN A 421 16.45 -24.21 0.09
N PRO A 422 16.45 -25.52 -0.20
CA PRO A 422 17.00 -26.53 0.72
C PRO A 422 18.53 -26.42 0.88
N VAL A 423 19.24 -25.93 -0.13
CA VAL A 423 20.71 -25.77 -0.07
C VAL A 423 21.05 -24.64 0.89
N ILE A 424 20.40 -23.50 0.75
CA ILE A 424 20.57 -22.32 1.61
C ILE A 424 20.18 -22.66 3.06
N LEU A 425 19.02 -23.31 3.23
CA LEU A 425 18.56 -23.75 4.54
C LEU A 425 19.59 -24.69 5.23
N SER A 426 20.16 -25.64 4.47
CA SER A 426 21.17 -26.57 5.00
C SER A 426 22.43 -25.83 5.49
N GLU A 427 22.91 -24.82 4.74
CA GLU A 427 24.06 -24.00 5.15
C GLU A 427 23.77 -23.20 6.43
N TYR A 428 22.56 -22.57 6.51
CA TYR A 428 22.17 -21.89 7.75
C TYR A 428 22.04 -22.82 8.93
N ILE A 429 21.44 -24.01 8.76
CA ILE A 429 21.34 -25.02 9.83
C ILE A 429 22.73 -25.37 10.35
N LYS A 430 23.67 -25.72 9.47
CA LYS A 430 25.03 -26.06 9.83
C LYS A 430 25.73 -24.94 10.60
N ASN A 431 25.68 -23.72 10.07
CA ASN A 431 26.34 -22.56 10.68
C ASN A 431 25.73 -22.20 12.04
N ILE A 432 24.41 -22.22 12.17
CA ILE A 432 23.73 -21.91 13.43
C ILE A 432 23.94 -23.01 14.45
N SER A 433 23.80 -24.29 14.08
CA SER A 433 24.01 -25.43 14.97
C SER A 433 25.41 -25.39 15.56
N PHE A 434 26.43 -25.08 14.77
CA PHE A 434 27.81 -24.90 15.25
C PHE A 434 27.89 -23.73 16.26
N LYS A 435 27.30 -22.57 15.96
CA LYS A 435 27.36 -21.38 16.84
C LYS A 435 26.71 -21.60 18.21
N ILE A 436 25.58 -22.33 18.26
CA ILE A 436 24.83 -22.55 19.53
C ILE A 436 25.14 -23.88 20.19
N ASN A 437 26.08 -24.64 19.64
CA ASN A 437 26.44 -25.99 20.08
C ASN A 437 25.19 -26.87 20.25
N LEU A 438 24.45 -27.07 19.14
CA LEU A 438 23.23 -27.87 19.04
C LEU A 438 23.36 -28.86 17.88
N ASP A 439 22.82 -30.07 18.05
CA ASP A 439 22.75 -31.04 16.96
C ASP A 439 21.88 -30.54 15.81
N GLU A 440 22.34 -30.70 14.57
CA GLU A 440 21.64 -30.25 13.36
C GLU A 440 20.23 -30.89 13.22
N GLU A 441 20.10 -32.18 13.62
CA GLU A 441 18.83 -32.90 13.53
C GLU A 441 17.77 -32.33 14.50
N ILE A 442 18.21 -31.85 15.67
CA ILE A 442 17.29 -31.16 16.61
C ILE A 442 16.80 -29.87 15.99
N LEU A 443 17.69 -29.08 15.39
CA LEU A 443 17.30 -27.82 14.72
C LEU A 443 16.40 -28.08 13.52
N LYS A 444 16.68 -29.06 12.68
CA LYS A 444 15.83 -29.49 11.55
C LYS A 444 14.45 -29.88 12.04
N THR A 445 14.35 -30.69 13.10
CA THR A 445 13.07 -31.11 13.68
C THR A 445 12.25 -29.91 14.17
N GLN A 446 12.90 -28.89 14.78
CA GLN A 446 12.19 -27.67 15.19
C GLN A 446 11.74 -26.83 14.00
N ILE A 447 12.56 -26.71 12.96
CA ILE A 447 12.20 -26.02 11.71
C ILE A 447 10.99 -26.70 11.03
N GLU A 448 10.98 -28.03 10.96
CA GLU A 448 9.84 -28.77 10.43
C GLU A 448 8.57 -28.50 11.24
N LYS A 449 8.65 -28.54 12.57
CA LYS A 449 7.51 -28.19 13.44
C LYS A 449 7.02 -26.76 13.20
N SER A 450 7.94 -25.80 12.98
CA SER A 450 7.59 -24.42 12.66
C SER A 450 6.96 -24.30 11.27
N LYS A 451 7.44 -25.05 10.26
CA LYS A 451 6.82 -25.15 8.92
C LYS A 451 5.41 -25.72 9.03
N TYR A 452 5.24 -26.87 9.70
CA TYR A 452 3.89 -27.44 9.91
C TYR A 452 2.95 -26.51 10.68
N LYS A 453 3.46 -25.74 11.62
CA LYS A 453 2.67 -24.71 12.31
C LYS A 453 2.26 -23.57 11.38
N ASN A 454 3.11 -23.20 10.43
CA ASN A 454 2.82 -22.17 9.41
C ASN A 454 1.98 -22.77 8.26
N GLU A 455 2.25 -23.99 7.82
CA GLU A 455 1.51 -24.72 6.78
C GLU A 455 0.13 -25.16 7.28
N SER A 456 -0.04 -25.47 8.56
CA SER A 456 -1.36 -25.73 9.14
C SER A 456 -2.28 -24.49 9.14
N PHE A 457 -1.76 -23.34 8.75
CA PHE A 457 -2.54 -22.16 8.40
C PHE A 457 -2.85 -22.07 6.89
N GLU A 458 -2.12 -22.82 6.00
CA GLU A 458 -2.33 -22.77 4.55
C GLU A 458 -2.90 -24.07 3.94
N GLU A 459 -2.74 -25.25 4.58
CA GLU A 459 -3.16 -26.56 4.06
C GLU A 459 -4.24 -27.26 4.91
N PHE A 460 -5.42 -26.66 5.11
CA PHE A 460 -6.59 -27.43 5.51
C PHE A 460 -7.60 -27.49 4.35
N GLU A 461 -7.22 -28.16 3.27
CA GLU A 461 -8.18 -28.79 2.38
C GLU A 461 -7.85 -30.29 2.27
N VAL A 462 -8.89 -31.09 2.60
CA VAL A 462 -9.03 -32.55 2.44
C VAL A 462 -8.46 -33.42 3.57
N ALA A 463 -9.22 -33.60 4.63
CA ALA A 463 -9.48 -34.93 5.26
C ALA A 463 -10.75 -34.86 6.13
N THR A 464 -11.58 -35.87 5.98
CA THR A 464 -12.92 -36.09 6.57
C THR A 464 -12.96 -36.21 8.10
N PRO A 465 -14.13 -36.16 8.73
CA PRO A 465 -14.32 -35.45 10.00
C PRO A 465 -14.31 -36.35 11.23
N LYS A 466 -13.63 -35.92 12.28
CA LYS A 466 -14.06 -36.19 13.67
C LYS A 466 -13.49 -35.10 14.58
N THR A 467 -14.42 -34.39 15.28
CA THR A 467 -14.23 -33.32 16.25
C THR A 467 -14.11 -31.90 15.68
N GLN A 468 -15.09 -31.06 15.99
CA GLN A 468 -15.26 -29.69 15.51
C GLN A 468 -14.09 -28.77 15.93
N PRO A 469 -13.36 -28.16 14.97
CA PRO A 469 -12.44 -27.07 15.29
C PRO A 469 -13.20 -25.75 15.43
N LYS A 470 -12.90 -24.99 16.48
CA LYS A 470 -13.32 -23.60 16.67
C LYS A 470 -12.58 -22.72 15.65
N TYR A 471 -13.21 -22.32 14.57
CA TYR A 471 -12.64 -21.38 13.60
C TYR A 471 -12.57 -19.95 14.16
N PRO A 472 -11.44 -19.24 13.99
CA PRO A 472 -11.38 -17.80 14.30
C PRO A 472 -12.30 -17.00 13.38
N LEU A 473 -12.90 -15.91 13.88
CA LEU A 473 -13.80 -15.02 13.12
C LEU A 473 -13.18 -14.52 11.80
N LYS A 474 -11.88 -14.25 11.79
CA LYS A 474 -11.14 -13.77 10.62
C LYS A 474 -11.14 -14.79 9.46
N ASP A 475 -11.07 -16.08 9.76
CA ASP A 475 -11.08 -17.15 8.76
C ASP A 475 -12.46 -17.31 8.11
N LEU A 476 -13.54 -17.24 8.90
CA LEU A 476 -14.91 -17.32 8.39
C LEU A 476 -15.23 -16.15 7.44
N ASN A 477 -14.84 -14.93 7.80
CA ASN A 477 -15.04 -13.75 6.95
C ASN A 477 -14.23 -13.84 5.64
N THR A 478 -13.02 -14.36 5.70
CA THR A 478 -12.18 -14.58 4.49
C THR A 478 -12.83 -15.58 3.54
N ARG A 479 -13.35 -16.69 4.08
CA ARG A 479 -14.07 -17.73 3.29
C ARG A 479 -15.37 -17.19 2.71
N TYR A 480 -16.09 -16.39 3.47
CA TYR A 480 -17.31 -15.74 3.00
C TYR A 480 -17.02 -14.83 1.79
N ASN A 481 -16.03 -13.96 1.91
CA ASN A 481 -15.60 -13.07 0.82
C ASN A 481 -15.14 -13.85 -0.42
N LEU A 482 -14.46 -14.99 -0.26
CA LEU A 482 -14.05 -15.84 -1.38
C LEU A 482 -15.25 -16.41 -2.13
N MET A 483 -16.29 -16.85 -1.43
CA MET A 483 -17.52 -17.35 -2.06
C MET A 483 -18.26 -16.23 -2.79
N GLU A 484 -18.33 -15.03 -2.23
CA GLU A 484 -18.89 -13.85 -2.90
C GLU A 484 -18.11 -13.48 -4.17
N ASN A 485 -16.77 -13.55 -4.13
CA ASN A 485 -15.95 -13.33 -5.32
C ASN A 485 -16.24 -14.36 -6.41
N ASN A 486 -16.47 -15.62 -6.06
CA ASN A 486 -16.87 -16.64 -7.03
C ASN A 486 -18.27 -16.37 -7.63
N LEU A 487 -19.19 -15.85 -6.84
CA LEU A 487 -20.49 -15.39 -7.32
C LEU A 487 -20.34 -14.25 -8.34
N ILE A 488 -19.47 -13.27 -8.05
CA ILE A 488 -19.14 -12.17 -8.98
C ILE A 488 -18.58 -12.71 -10.30
N LYS A 489 -17.68 -13.70 -10.27
CA LYS A 489 -17.11 -14.32 -11.49
C LYS A 489 -18.17 -14.94 -12.38
N LEU A 490 -19.16 -15.63 -11.80
CA LEU A 490 -20.23 -16.27 -12.55
C LEU A 490 -21.13 -15.27 -13.28
N ALA A 491 -21.25 -14.04 -12.84
CA ALA A 491 -21.95 -13.00 -13.57
C ALA A 491 -21.37 -12.76 -14.96
N PHE A 492 -20.02 -12.74 -15.09
CA PHE A 492 -19.33 -12.43 -16.34
C PHE A 492 -19.29 -13.58 -17.34
N VAL A 493 -19.82 -14.75 -16.98
CA VAL A 493 -19.96 -15.93 -17.86
C VAL A 493 -21.42 -16.34 -18.08
N ALA A 494 -22.37 -15.52 -17.65
CA ALA A 494 -23.80 -15.71 -17.89
C ALA A 494 -24.18 -15.31 -19.33
N ASN A 495 -23.54 -15.97 -20.30
CA ASN A 495 -23.52 -15.61 -21.73
C ASN A 495 -24.76 -16.05 -22.51
N THR A 496 -25.74 -16.72 -21.89
CA THR A 496 -27.04 -17.03 -22.50
C THR A 496 -28.18 -16.36 -21.74
N PRO A 497 -29.32 -16.09 -22.38
CA PRO A 497 -30.50 -15.50 -21.72
C PRO A 497 -30.94 -16.29 -20.48
N GLU A 498 -30.87 -17.63 -20.56
CA GLU A 498 -31.26 -18.52 -19.46
C GLU A 498 -30.34 -18.38 -18.27
N LYS A 499 -29.00 -18.40 -18.45
CA LYS A 499 -28.00 -18.19 -17.40
C LYS A 499 -28.14 -16.82 -16.79
N LYS A 500 -28.31 -15.78 -17.62
CA LYS A 500 -28.50 -14.39 -17.19
C LYS A 500 -29.74 -14.25 -16.28
N ASN A 501 -30.87 -14.74 -16.72
CA ASN A 501 -32.13 -14.69 -15.97
C ASN A 501 -32.01 -15.48 -14.64
N PHE A 502 -31.38 -16.64 -14.67
CA PHE A 502 -31.14 -17.45 -13.48
C PHE A 502 -30.25 -16.68 -12.48
N TYR A 503 -29.15 -16.08 -12.95
CA TYR A 503 -28.25 -15.31 -12.10
C TYR A 503 -28.93 -14.10 -11.45
N ILE A 504 -29.68 -13.30 -12.22
CA ILE A 504 -30.45 -12.15 -11.71
C ILE A 504 -31.43 -12.62 -10.62
N HIS A 505 -32.16 -13.72 -10.88
CA HIS A 505 -33.08 -14.26 -9.87
C HIS A 505 -32.35 -14.72 -8.61
N ALA A 506 -31.21 -15.37 -8.74
CA ALA A 506 -30.42 -15.86 -7.61
C ALA A 506 -29.88 -14.73 -6.73
N ILE A 507 -29.44 -13.60 -7.31
CA ILE A 507 -28.91 -12.47 -6.54
C ILE A 507 -29.98 -11.49 -6.05
N SER A 508 -31.21 -11.54 -6.54
CA SER A 508 -32.27 -10.56 -6.26
C SER A 508 -32.59 -10.37 -4.77
N THR A 509 -32.42 -11.42 -3.97
CA THR A 509 -32.63 -11.40 -2.51
C THR A 509 -31.34 -11.46 -1.70
N TYR A 510 -30.20 -11.55 -2.37
CA TYR A 510 -28.91 -11.72 -1.73
C TYR A 510 -28.34 -10.40 -1.26
N LYS A 511 -27.84 -10.36 -0.01
CA LYS A 511 -27.10 -9.23 0.56
C LYS A 511 -25.67 -9.68 0.86
N ALA A 512 -24.73 -9.10 0.13
CA ALA A 512 -23.32 -9.39 0.34
C ALA A 512 -22.83 -8.92 1.72
N HIS A 513 -21.86 -9.63 2.26
CA HIS A 513 -21.30 -9.38 3.59
C HIS A 513 -20.25 -8.26 3.55
N SER A 514 -19.38 -8.25 2.54
CA SER A 514 -18.38 -7.19 2.41
C SER A 514 -18.94 -5.99 1.66
N GLU A 515 -18.60 -4.79 2.14
CA GLU A 515 -19.04 -3.52 1.56
C GLU A 515 -18.62 -3.40 0.08
N ALA A 516 -17.41 -3.87 -0.24
CA ALA A 516 -16.88 -3.88 -1.60
C ALA A 516 -17.67 -4.85 -2.52
N ASN A 517 -17.98 -6.07 -2.05
CA ASN A 517 -18.73 -7.04 -2.84
C ASN A 517 -20.20 -6.60 -2.98
N CYS A 518 -20.76 -5.98 -1.95
CA CYS A 518 -22.11 -5.41 -1.99
C CYS A 518 -22.22 -4.38 -3.13
N ALA A 519 -21.25 -3.47 -3.23
CA ALA A 519 -21.22 -2.46 -4.28
C ALA A 519 -21.05 -3.07 -5.68
N ILE A 520 -20.18 -4.09 -5.83
CA ILE A 520 -19.95 -4.76 -7.13
C ILE A 520 -21.20 -5.55 -7.55
N ILE A 521 -21.80 -6.33 -6.65
CA ILE A 521 -23.00 -7.14 -6.96
C ILE A 521 -24.19 -6.24 -7.32
N ALA A 522 -24.37 -5.11 -6.61
CA ALA A 522 -25.40 -4.15 -6.94
C ALA A 522 -25.19 -3.49 -8.32
N ALA A 523 -23.94 -3.16 -8.67
CA ALA A 523 -23.60 -2.65 -9.99
C ALA A 523 -23.80 -3.69 -11.10
N ILE A 524 -23.50 -4.96 -10.85
CA ILE A 524 -23.75 -6.08 -11.76
C ILE A 524 -25.25 -6.26 -11.97
N ASP A 525 -26.05 -6.31 -10.91
CA ASP A 525 -27.51 -6.48 -10.99
C ASP A 525 -28.17 -5.38 -11.85
N LYS A 526 -27.81 -4.12 -11.57
CA LYS A 526 -28.25 -2.98 -12.37
C LYS A 526 -27.84 -3.11 -13.83
N ALA A 527 -26.57 -3.42 -14.10
CA ALA A 527 -26.05 -3.51 -15.46
C ALA A 527 -26.67 -4.67 -16.24
N LEU A 528 -26.88 -5.85 -15.61
CA LEU A 528 -27.53 -7.00 -16.24
C LEU A 528 -28.97 -6.69 -16.66
N GLY A 529 -29.71 -5.85 -15.95
CA GLY A 529 -31.04 -5.38 -16.34
C GLY A 529 -31.06 -4.52 -17.62
N GLU A 530 -29.94 -3.88 -17.96
CA GLU A 530 -29.84 -2.87 -19.03
C GLU A 530 -29.14 -3.37 -20.30
N ILE A 531 -28.37 -4.48 -20.24
CA ILE A 531 -27.59 -4.99 -21.38
C ILE A 531 -28.31 -6.11 -22.13
N ASN A 532 -28.08 -6.19 -23.43
CA ASN A 532 -28.50 -7.30 -24.29
C ASN A 532 -27.38 -8.32 -24.55
N ASN A 533 -26.11 -7.89 -24.46
CA ASN A 533 -24.93 -8.73 -24.64
C ASN A 533 -24.06 -8.72 -23.37
N ILE A 534 -23.66 -9.89 -22.90
CA ILE A 534 -22.84 -10.05 -21.70
C ILE A 534 -21.46 -9.38 -21.82
N ASP A 535 -20.93 -9.26 -23.05
CA ASP A 535 -19.66 -8.58 -23.30
C ASP A 535 -19.66 -7.09 -22.90
N GLU A 536 -20.85 -6.48 -22.79
CA GLU A 536 -21.02 -5.10 -22.34
C GLU A 536 -21.00 -4.97 -20.81
N LEU A 537 -21.18 -6.09 -20.08
CA LEU A 537 -21.30 -6.08 -18.62
C LEU A 537 -20.07 -5.46 -17.97
N ALA A 538 -18.88 -5.90 -18.37
CA ALA A 538 -17.63 -5.41 -17.82
C ALA A 538 -17.51 -3.89 -17.98
N LYS A 539 -17.81 -3.35 -19.18
CA LYS A 539 -17.77 -1.91 -19.45
C LYS A 539 -18.72 -1.13 -18.55
N LYS A 540 -19.96 -1.59 -18.38
CA LYS A 540 -20.97 -0.91 -17.56
C LYS A 540 -20.60 -0.94 -16.08
N VAL A 541 -20.17 -2.07 -15.56
CA VAL A 541 -19.80 -2.18 -14.15
C VAL A 541 -18.53 -1.36 -13.82
N PHE A 542 -17.55 -1.29 -14.72
CA PHE A 542 -16.40 -0.41 -14.54
C PHE A 542 -16.79 1.10 -14.48
N CYS A 543 -17.85 1.51 -15.17
CA CYS A 543 -18.31 2.90 -15.12
C CYS A 543 -18.76 3.33 -13.72
N GLU A 544 -19.34 2.44 -12.93
CA GLU A 544 -19.80 2.75 -11.57
C GLU A 544 -18.60 3.01 -10.60
N PHE A 545 -17.40 2.49 -10.92
CA PHE A 545 -16.22 2.56 -10.05
C PHE A 545 -15.08 3.42 -10.60
N TYR A 546 -15.31 4.33 -11.54
CA TYR A 546 -14.25 5.10 -12.20
C TYR A 546 -13.37 5.93 -11.24
N ASN A 547 -13.91 6.37 -10.12
CA ASN A 547 -13.17 7.12 -9.08
C ASN A 547 -12.50 6.21 -8.03
N ASN A 548 -12.68 4.90 -8.08
CA ASN A 548 -12.20 3.97 -7.07
C ASN A 548 -11.24 2.93 -7.67
N LYS A 549 -9.93 3.23 -7.61
CA LYS A 549 -8.87 2.37 -8.19
C LYS A 549 -8.83 0.96 -7.60
N ASP A 550 -9.11 0.83 -6.31
CA ASP A 550 -9.06 -0.47 -5.63
C ASP A 550 -10.23 -1.36 -6.09
N MET A 551 -11.42 -0.75 -6.27
CA MET A 551 -12.58 -1.44 -6.82
C MET A 551 -12.37 -1.83 -8.30
N GLN A 552 -11.79 -0.97 -9.11
CA GLN A 552 -11.44 -1.29 -10.50
C GLN A 552 -10.45 -2.44 -10.58
N LYS A 553 -9.41 -2.44 -9.73
CA LYS A 553 -8.44 -3.53 -9.66
C LYS A 553 -9.11 -4.83 -9.27
N LYS A 554 -9.90 -4.84 -8.20
CA LYS A 554 -10.64 -6.01 -7.74
C LYS A 554 -11.57 -6.55 -8.83
N LEU A 555 -12.35 -5.68 -9.46
CA LEU A 555 -13.26 -6.05 -10.55
C LEU A 555 -12.50 -6.68 -11.73
N SER A 556 -11.37 -6.10 -12.12
CA SER A 556 -10.49 -6.66 -13.15
C SER A 556 -10.01 -8.07 -12.78
N ASP A 557 -9.58 -8.29 -11.53
CA ASP A 557 -9.13 -9.60 -11.05
C ASP A 557 -10.24 -10.65 -11.18
N GLU A 558 -11.46 -10.32 -10.75
CA GLU A 558 -12.59 -11.26 -10.82
C GLU A 558 -13.04 -11.52 -12.26
N ILE A 559 -13.03 -10.51 -13.15
CA ILE A 559 -13.35 -10.70 -14.57
C ILE A 559 -12.34 -11.63 -15.25
N PHE A 560 -11.03 -11.44 -15.03
CA PHE A 560 -10.04 -12.35 -15.61
C PHE A 560 -10.15 -13.76 -15.04
N ALA A 561 -10.36 -13.88 -13.73
CA ALA A 561 -10.54 -15.18 -13.07
C ALA A 561 -11.84 -15.89 -13.48
N SER A 562 -12.83 -15.18 -14.06
CA SER A 562 -14.08 -15.79 -14.54
C SER A 562 -13.87 -16.74 -15.73
N ALA A 563 -12.74 -16.64 -16.44
CA ALA A 563 -12.41 -17.51 -17.58
C ALA A 563 -12.44 -19.01 -17.23
N GLN A 564 -12.18 -19.38 -15.98
CA GLN A 564 -12.30 -20.76 -15.50
C GLN A 564 -13.73 -21.35 -15.62
N TYR A 565 -14.74 -20.49 -15.72
CA TYR A 565 -16.16 -20.87 -15.81
C TYR A 565 -16.74 -20.68 -17.23
N GLU A 566 -15.96 -20.24 -18.23
CA GLU A 566 -16.47 -19.92 -19.59
C GLU A 566 -17.13 -21.09 -20.29
N ASN A 567 -16.67 -22.32 -20.06
CA ASN A 567 -17.14 -23.54 -20.72
C ASN A 567 -18.24 -24.28 -19.97
N LEU A 568 -18.82 -23.72 -18.91
CA LEU A 568 -19.93 -24.33 -18.20
C LEU A 568 -21.16 -24.37 -19.13
N ASP A 569 -21.80 -25.53 -19.27
CA ASP A 569 -23.15 -25.63 -19.82
C ASP A 569 -24.18 -25.03 -18.83
N TYR A 570 -25.46 -25.06 -19.20
CA TYR A 570 -26.49 -24.45 -18.37
C TYR A 570 -26.69 -25.19 -17.04
N GLU A 571 -26.69 -26.54 -17.05
CA GLU A 571 -26.90 -27.35 -15.85
C GLU A 571 -25.74 -27.18 -14.86
N ASN A 572 -24.50 -27.29 -15.33
CA ASN A 572 -23.30 -27.07 -14.50
C ASN A 572 -23.20 -25.63 -14.00
N TYR A 573 -23.67 -24.64 -14.76
CA TYR A 573 -23.75 -23.25 -14.33
C TYR A 573 -24.72 -23.06 -13.15
N ILE A 574 -25.94 -23.63 -13.25
CA ILE A 574 -26.93 -23.62 -12.15
C ILE A 574 -26.35 -24.30 -10.91
N GLN A 575 -25.74 -25.46 -11.08
CA GLN A 575 -25.13 -26.19 -9.98
C GLN A 575 -24.05 -25.36 -9.31
N ALA A 576 -23.16 -24.72 -10.07
CA ALA A 576 -22.10 -23.86 -9.51
C ALA A 576 -22.66 -22.68 -8.70
N VAL A 577 -23.71 -22.01 -9.18
CA VAL A 577 -24.38 -20.91 -8.46
C VAL A 577 -25.01 -21.44 -7.16
N ASN A 578 -25.75 -22.54 -7.22
CA ASN A 578 -26.41 -23.13 -6.05
C ASN A 578 -25.41 -23.59 -4.99
N GLU A 579 -24.33 -24.26 -5.37
CA GLU A 579 -23.27 -24.66 -4.43
C GLU A 579 -22.64 -23.47 -3.72
N ILE A 580 -22.43 -22.33 -4.41
CA ILE A 580 -21.93 -21.12 -3.78
C ILE A 580 -22.93 -20.60 -2.75
N PHE A 581 -24.24 -20.56 -3.06
CA PHE A 581 -25.25 -20.11 -2.11
C PHE A 581 -25.38 -21.03 -0.89
N GLU A 582 -25.32 -22.34 -1.07
CA GLU A 582 -25.30 -23.30 0.03
C GLU A 582 -24.10 -23.06 0.96
N ARG A 583 -22.89 -22.85 0.40
CA ARG A 583 -21.69 -22.53 1.17
C ARG A 583 -21.79 -21.18 1.87
N LEU A 584 -22.33 -20.16 1.22
CA LEU A 584 -22.56 -18.83 1.83
C LEU A 584 -23.51 -18.93 3.01
N ASN A 585 -24.62 -19.67 2.87
CA ASN A 585 -25.58 -19.90 3.94
C ASN A 585 -24.93 -20.63 5.13
N SER A 586 -24.18 -21.70 4.88
CA SER A 586 -23.48 -22.43 5.94
C SER A 586 -22.45 -21.58 6.68
N ILE A 587 -21.71 -20.71 5.97
CA ILE A 587 -20.74 -19.80 6.61
C ILE A 587 -21.48 -18.69 7.37
N SER A 588 -22.57 -18.16 6.84
CA SER A 588 -23.40 -17.13 7.48
C SER A 588 -23.98 -17.62 8.83
N GLU A 589 -24.47 -18.87 8.86
CA GLU A 589 -24.93 -19.49 10.10
C GLU A 589 -23.83 -19.63 11.15
N LYS A 590 -22.62 -20.03 10.73
CA LYS A 590 -21.46 -20.12 11.61
C LYS A 590 -21.03 -18.75 12.14
N LEU A 591 -21.08 -17.71 11.33
CA LEU A 591 -20.82 -16.32 11.74
C LEU A 591 -21.85 -15.85 12.76
N ARG A 592 -23.13 -16.06 12.48
CA ARG A 592 -24.24 -15.74 13.40
C ARG A 592 -24.09 -16.45 14.74
N ASN A 593 -23.79 -17.75 14.73
CA ASN A 593 -23.53 -18.54 15.93
C ASN A 593 -22.32 -18.02 16.71
N TYR A 594 -21.26 -17.57 16.04
CA TYR A 594 -20.10 -16.97 16.67
C TYR A 594 -20.45 -15.63 17.33
N GLU A 595 -21.19 -14.75 16.65
CA GLU A 595 -21.65 -13.46 17.19
C GLU A 595 -22.57 -13.63 18.41
N LEU A 596 -23.51 -14.58 18.35
CA LEU A 596 -24.37 -14.93 19.50
C LEU A 596 -23.54 -15.38 20.71
N LYS A 597 -22.51 -16.24 20.48
CA LYS A 597 -21.59 -16.67 21.55
C LYS A 597 -20.79 -15.51 22.14
N GLN A 598 -20.43 -14.50 21.36
CA GLN A 598 -19.74 -13.31 21.89
C GLN A 598 -20.69 -12.41 22.68
N LYS A 599 -21.91 -12.18 22.19
CA LYS A 599 -22.95 -11.41 22.91
C LYS A 599 -23.29 -12.04 24.25
N ILE A 600 -23.43 -13.37 24.32
CA ILE A 600 -23.70 -14.09 25.59
C ILE A 600 -22.59 -13.90 26.62
N LYS A 601 -21.34 -13.69 26.18
CA LYS A 601 -20.18 -13.44 27.05
C LYS A 601 -20.11 -12.01 27.58
N ASP A 602 -20.94 -11.11 27.07
CA ASP A 602 -20.92 -9.71 27.49
C ASP A 602 -21.43 -9.62 28.95
N SER A 603 -20.57 -9.10 29.82
CA SER A 603 -20.85 -8.95 31.25
C SER A 603 -21.88 -7.85 31.55
N THR A 604 -22.22 -7.01 30.56
CA THR A 604 -23.19 -5.91 30.72
C THR A 604 -24.64 -6.34 30.56
N LEU A 605 -24.90 -7.54 30.02
CA LEU A 605 -26.25 -8.07 29.79
C LEU A 605 -26.89 -8.64 31.06
N SER A 606 -28.18 -8.38 31.20
CA SER A 606 -29.01 -8.97 32.27
C SER A 606 -29.20 -10.49 32.08
N GLU A 607 -29.52 -11.19 33.14
CA GLU A 607 -29.78 -12.64 33.12
C GLU A 607 -30.95 -13.03 32.20
N SER A 608 -31.96 -12.16 32.03
CA SER A 608 -33.08 -12.38 31.10
C SER A 608 -32.63 -12.28 29.63
N GLU A 609 -31.80 -11.29 29.29
CA GLU A 609 -31.24 -11.11 27.93
C GLU A 609 -30.30 -12.25 27.57
N LYS A 610 -29.49 -12.72 28.51
CA LYS A 610 -28.64 -13.90 28.30
C LYS A 610 -29.42 -15.16 28.01
N ARG A 611 -30.56 -15.38 28.74
CA ARG A 611 -31.44 -16.53 28.50
C ARG A 611 -32.08 -16.49 27.12
N GLU A 612 -32.50 -15.33 26.65
CA GLU A 612 -33.07 -15.16 25.33
C GLU A 612 -32.05 -15.44 24.21
N LEU A 613 -30.82 -14.95 24.38
CA LEU A 613 -29.70 -15.24 23.45
C LEU A 613 -29.32 -16.73 23.48
N LEU A 614 -29.34 -17.38 24.63
CA LEU A 614 -29.10 -18.83 24.74
C LEU A 614 -30.21 -19.65 24.05
N PHE A 615 -31.46 -19.21 24.15
CA PHE A 615 -32.58 -19.85 23.45
C PHE A 615 -32.42 -19.70 21.91
N GLN A 616 -32.07 -18.51 21.43
CA GLN A 616 -31.76 -18.27 19.99
C GLN A 616 -30.59 -19.13 19.52
N GLN A 617 -29.56 -19.30 20.35
CA GLN A 617 -28.43 -20.18 20.04
C GLN A 617 -28.83 -21.66 19.99
N PHE A 618 -29.71 -22.08 20.88
CA PHE A 618 -30.23 -23.46 20.91
C PHE A 618 -31.08 -23.77 19.65
N GLU A 619 -31.94 -22.84 19.25
CA GLU A 619 -32.72 -22.97 18.02
C GLU A 619 -31.82 -23.00 16.77
N ALA A 620 -30.80 -22.13 16.68
CA ALA A 620 -29.83 -22.15 15.57
C ALA A 620 -29.07 -23.48 15.50
N ASN A 621 -28.62 -24.05 16.62
CA ASN A 621 -27.93 -25.34 16.65
C ASN A 621 -28.87 -26.53 16.35
N ARG A 622 -30.18 -26.39 16.55
CA ARG A 622 -31.15 -27.44 16.22
C ARG A 622 -31.44 -27.55 14.73
N MET A 623 -31.27 -26.44 14.00
CA MET A 623 -31.34 -26.44 12.52
C MET A 623 -30.09 -27.03 11.85
N GLU A 624 -28.93 -27.08 12.53
CA GLU A 624 -27.71 -27.75 12.04
C GLU A 624 -27.80 -29.31 12.08
N THR A 625 -28.81 -29.88 12.76
CA THR A 625 -28.94 -31.34 12.98
C THR A 625 -30.02 -32.01 12.11
N PHE A 626 -30.66 -31.26 11.24
CA PHE A 626 -31.58 -31.74 10.19
C PHE A 626 -31.06 -31.33 8.81
#